data_f9f0fa31f4002243fd297cdd44208286
#
_entry.id   f9f0fa31f4002243fd297cdd44208286
#
_cell.length_a   1.000
_cell.length_b   1.000
_cell.length_c   1.000
_cell.angle_alpha   90.00
_cell.angle_beta   90.00
_cell.angle_gamma   90.00
#
_symmetry.space_group_name_H-M   'P 1'
#
loop_
_entity.id
_entity.type
_entity.pdbx_description
1 polymer ?
#
loop_
_entity_poly.entity_id
_entity_poly.type
_entity_poly.pdbx_seq_one_letter_code
_entity_poly.pdbx_strand_id
1 'polypeptide(L)'
;IDVLSSSEIGIGGYKEIIFMVKGRGAYSRLKYESGVHRVQRVPVTESQGRIHTSTATVAVLAEVDEVEIDIPDSDIRTDVYRSAGAGGQNVQKNATAVRLTHIPTGLVVACQDERSQLQNRMRAMSILRARLYEMETEKSRLEREESRRTQVGSGERSEKIRTYNYPQSRVTDHRINVSTYNLAGFMTGSLLDDFIDELATRDESERLSAFGEDDEE
;
A
#
# COMPACT_ATOMS: atom_id res chain seq x y z
N ILE A 1 -14.87 -4.65 -11.35
CA ILE A 1 -13.71 -3.75 -11.45
C ILE A 1 -14.22 -2.32 -11.38
N ASP A 2 -13.70 -1.53 -10.46
CA ASP A 2 -14.04 -0.13 -10.28
C ASP A 2 -12.79 0.73 -10.59
N VAL A 3 -12.88 1.60 -11.59
CA VAL A 3 -11.78 2.53 -11.91
C VAL A 3 -11.81 3.69 -10.92
N LEU A 4 -10.73 3.84 -10.14
CA LEU A 4 -10.60 4.88 -9.13
C LEU A 4 -10.00 6.17 -9.70
N SER A 5 -9.00 6.02 -10.59
CA SER A 5 -8.33 7.15 -11.24
C SER A 5 -7.73 6.73 -12.57
N SER A 6 -7.75 7.61 -13.55
CA SER A 6 -7.09 7.41 -14.84
C SER A 6 -6.50 8.72 -15.35
N SER A 7 -5.28 8.65 -15.90
CA SER A 7 -4.61 9.75 -16.59
C SER A 7 -4.40 9.36 -18.05
N GLU A 8 -5.25 9.90 -18.92
CA GLU A 8 -5.23 9.60 -20.36
C GLU A 8 -4.17 10.42 -21.09
N ILE A 9 -3.62 9.84 -22.16
CA ILE A 9 -2.74 10.51 -23.12
C ILE A 9 -3.55 10.75 -24.40
N GLY A 10 -3.48 11.96 -24.98
CA GLY A 10 -4.30 12.40 -26.11
C GLY A 10 -4.21 11.58 -27.42
N ILE A 11 -3.41 10.51 -27.47
CA ILE A 11 -3.26 9.57 -28.59
C ILE A 11 -3.92 8.18 -28.33
N GLY A 12 -4.80 8.09 -27.33
CA GLY A 12 -5.46 6.85 -26.95
C GLY A 12 -4.56 5.93 -26.15
N GLY A 13 -4.41 6.16 -24.88
CA GLY A 13 -3.63 5.37 -23.93
C GLY A 13 -3.64 6.02 -22.57
N TYR A 14 -3.07 5.34 -21.59
CA TYR A 14 -3.00 5.83 -20.23
C TYR A 14 -1.55 6.05 -19.81
N LYS A 15 -1.30 7.17 -19.13
CA LYS A 15 -0.06 7.38 -18.38
C LYS A 15 -0.09 6.59 -17.08
N GLU A 16 -1.23 6.58 -16.43
CA GLU A 16 -1.49 5.84 -15.20
C GLU A 16 -2.98 5.48 -15.15
N ILE A 17 -3.27 4.29 -14.65
CA ILE A 17 -4.62 3.86 -14.33
C ILE A 17 -4.62 3.15 -12.99
N ILE A 18 -5.52 3.53 -12.10
CA ILE A 18 -5.73 2.91 -10.80
C ILE A 18 -7.15 2.34 -10.78
N PHE A 19 -7.26 1.07 -10.50
CA PHE A 19 -8.55 0.40 -10.40
C PHE A 19 -8.57 -0.62 -9.28
N MET A 20 -9.75 -0.83 -8.72
CA MET A 20 -10.01 -1.82 -7.68
C MET A 20 -10.61 -3.07 -8.30
N VAL A 21 -10.11 -4.22 -7.91
CA VAL A 21 -10.65 -5.53 -8.28
C VAL A 21 -11.29 -6.15 -7.05
N LYS A 22 -12.63 -6.28 -7.07
CA LYS A 22 -13.39 -6.93 -6.00
C LYS A 22 -13.62 -8.39 -6.35
N GLY A 23 -13.20 -9.29 -5.47
CA GLY A 23 -13.42 -10.71 -5.65
C GLY A 23 -12.70 -11.55 -4.61
N ARG A 24 -13.26 -12.70 -4.28
CA ARG A 24 -12.64 -13.62 -3.34
C ARG A 24 -11.34 -14.17 -3.95
N GLY A 25 -10.23 -13.96 -3.26
CA GLY A 25 -8.92 -14.43 -3.73
C GLY A 25 -8.30 -13.59 -4.85
N ALA A 26 -8.85 -12.41 -5.18
CA ALA A 26 -8.30 -11.55 -6.23
C ALA A 26 -6.83 -11.17 -5.99
N TYR A 27 -6.48 -10.80 -4.77
CA TYR A 27 -5.10 -10.46 -4.41
C TYR A 27 -4.14 -11.65 -4.56
N SER A 28 -4.53 -12.85 -4.11
CA SER A 28 -3.67 -14.04 -4.15
C SER A 28 -3.30 -14.46 -5.57
N ARG A 29 -4.15 -14.16 -6.54
CA ARG A 29 -3.87 -14.41 -7.96
C ARG A 29 -3.12 -13.25 -8.62
N LEU A 30 -3.58 -12.02 -8.41
CA LEU A 30 -3.05 -10.84 -9.09
C LEU A 30 -1.69 -10.38 -8.52
N LYS A 31 -1.29 -10.79 -7.31
CA LYS A 31 0.03 -10.48 -6.74
C LYS A 31 1.19 -10.85 -7.68
N TYR A 32 1.03 -11.86 -8.51
CA TYR A 32 2.03 -12.29 -9.49
C TYR A 32 2.15 -11.40 -10.72
N GLU A 33 1.22 -10.44 -10.90
CA GLU A 33 1.29 -9.45 -11.97
C GLU A 33 2.08 -8.19 -11.58
N SER A 34 2.50 -8.08 -10.32
CA SER A 34 3.31 -6.96 -9.85
C SER A 34 4.73 -7.00 -10.41
N GLY A 35 5.21 -5.86 -10.90
CA GLY A 35 6.57 -5.70 -11.44
C GLY A 35 6.62 -4.95 -12.77
N VAL A 36 7.72 -5.14 -13.50
CA VAL A 36 8.01 -4.46 -14.75
C VAL A 36 7.65 -5.34 -15.96
N HIS A 37 6.72 -4.87 -16.79
CA HIS A 37 6.29 -5.51 -18.02
C HIS A 37 6.95 -4.82 -19.22
N ARG A 38 7.71 -5.56 -19.99
CA ARG A 38 8.41 -5.06 -21.17
C ARG A 38 7.60 -5.31 -22.45
N VAL A 39 7.34 -4.27 -23.21
CA VAL A 39 6.55 -4.33 -24.45
C VAL A 39 7.45 -4.00 -25.64
N GLN A 40 7.44 -4.87 -26.64
CA GLN A 40 8.16 -4.71 -27.92
C GLN A 40 7.11 -4.64 -29.04
N ARG A 41 6.91 -3.46 -29.61
CA ARG A 41 5.97 -3.24 -30.72
C ARG A 41 6.45 -2.12 -31.62
N VAL A 42 5.91 -2.06 -32.83
CA VAL A 42 6.01 -0.87 -33.68
C VAL A 42 4.93 0.12 -33.22
N PRO A 43 5.27 1.29 -32.68
CA PRO A 43 4.28 2.28 -32.27
C PRO A 43 3.53 2.85 -33.47
N VAL A 44 2.30 3.35 -33.25
CA VAL A 44 1.49 4.02 -34.30
C VAL A 44 2.20 5.28 -34.86
N THR A 45 3.04 5.90 -34.04
CA THR A 45 3.82 7.10 -34.40
C THR A 45 5.09 6.79 -35.18
N GLU A 46 5.47 5.52 -35.34
CA GLU A 46 6.70 5.12 -36.06
C GLU A 46 6.41 4.88 -37.55
N SER A 47 6.98 5.72 -38.40
CA SER A 47 6.79 5.66 -39.87
C SER A 47 7.71 4.68 -40.60
N GLN A 48 8.85 4.29 -39.99
CA GLN A 48 9.87 3.42 -40.60
C GLN A 48 9.76 1.95 -40.19
N GLY A 49 8.70 1.57 -39.45
CA GLY A 49 8.47 0.19 -39.00
C GLY A 49 9.45 -0.32 -37.96
N ARG A 50 10.20 0.54 -37.28
CA ARG A 50 11.16 0.13 -36.25
C ARG A 50 10.44 -0.35 -34.98
N ILE A 51 10.93 -1.46 -34.43
CA ILE A 51 10.43 -2.00 -33.17
C ILE A 51 10.96 -1.16 -32.02
N HIS A 52 10.07 -0.59 -31.23
CA HIS A 52 10.39 0.11 -30.00
C HIS A 52 10.14 -0.79 -28.79
N THR A 53 10.96 -0.59 -27.75
CA THR A 53 10.80 -1.27 -26.47
C THR A 53 10.41 -0.26 -25.42
N SER A 54 9.27 -0.50 -24.78
CA SER A 54 8.77 0.29 -23.65
C SER A 54 8.54 -0.61 -22.43
N THR A 55 8.40 0.02 -21.27
CA THR A 55 8.05 -0.66 -20.01
C THR A 55 6.75 -0.09 -19.47
N ALA A 56 5.95 -0.95 -18.85
CA ALA A 56 4.83 -0.59 -18.01
C ALA A 56 5.05 -1.25 -16.64
N THR A 57 4.87 -0.50 -15.57
CA THR A 57 5.00 -1.00 -14.20
C THR A 57 3.62 -1.28 -13.62
N VAL A 58 3.49 -2.39 -12.93
CA VAL A 58 2.26 -2.79 -12.24
C VAL A 58 2.56 -2.93 -10.76
N ALA A 59 1.74 -2.31 -9.92
CA ALA A 59 1.76 -2.53 -8.48
C ALA A 59 0.40 -3.12 -8.06
N VAL A 60 0.43 -4.20 -7.31
CA VAL A 60 -0.75 -4.85 -6.76
C VAL A 60 -0.71 -4.74 -5.25
N LEU A 61 -1.67 -4.01 -4.69
CA LEU A 61 -1.77 -3.74 -3.27
C LEU A 61 -3.05 -4.35 -2.73
N ALA A 62 -2.98 -4.95 -1.55
CA ALA A 62 -4.18 -5.35 -0.84
C ALA A 62 -4.95 -4.12 -0.34
N GLU A 63 -6.28 -4.16 -0.42
CA GLU A 63 -7.12 -3.18 0.26
C GLU A 63 -6.97 -3.39 1.77
N VAL A 64 -6.70 -2.31 2.48
CA VAL A 64 -6.60 -2.30 3.94
C VAL A 64 -7.86 -1.65 4.47
N ASP A 65 -8.47 -2.30 5.44
CA ASP A 65 -9.63 -1.76 6.17
C ASP A 65 -9.30 -0.41 6.82
N GLU A 66 -10.34 0.38 7.08
CA GLU A 66 -10.19 1.64 7.79
C GLU A 66 -9.53 1.42 9.15
N VAL A 67 -8.61 2.31 9.51
CA VAL A 67 -7.92 2.26 10.79
C VAL A 67 -8.91 2.60 11.89
N GLU A 68 -9.36 1.60 12.64
CA GLU A 68 -10.09 1.81 13.89
C GLU A 68 -9.10 1.92 15.05
N ILE A 69 -9.19 3.02 15.81
CA ILE A 69 -8.36 3.20 17.01
C ILE A 69 -9.23 2.99 18.24
N ASP A 70 -9.01 1.86 18.89
CA ASP A 70 -9.47 1.62 20.25
C ASP A 70 -8.36 1.94 21.25
N ILE A 71 -8.63 2.81 22.22
CA ILE A 71 -7.68 3.21 23.24
C ILE A 71 -8.24 2.77 24.58
N PRO A 72 -7.77 1.67 25.14
CA PRO A 72 -8.19 1.21 26.44
C PRO A 72 -7.70 2.19 27.54
N ASP A 73 -8.53 2.41 28.55
CA ASP A 73 -8.18 3.32 29.66
C ASP A 73 -6.91 2.86 30.42
N SER A 74 -6.55 1.58 30.39
CA SER A 74 -5.32 1.03 30.95
C SER A 74 -4.06 1.60 30.33
N ASP A 75 -4.12 2.01 29.07
CA ASP A 75 -2.98 2.51 28.29
C ASP A 75 -2.80 4.02 28.44
N ILE A 76 -3.67 4.64 29.23
CA ILE A 76 -3.65 6.09 29.45
C ILE A 76 -3.27 6.40 30.89
N ARG A 77 -2.13 7.07 31.05
CA ARG A 77 -1.80 7.71 32.32
C ARG A 77 -2.36 9.12 32.34
N THR A 78 -3.16 9.44 33.35
CA THR A 78 -3.76 10.75 33.56
C THR A 78 -3.08 11.46 34.71
N ASP A 79 -2.47 12.61 34.43
CA ASP A 79 -1.88 13.51 35.42
C ASP A 79 -2.72 14.79 35.49
N VAL A 80 -3.10 15.18 36.70
CA VAL A 80 -3.86 16.43 36.97
C VAL A 80 -2.93 17.43 37.67
N TYR A 81 -2.93 18.64 37.14
CA TYR A 81 -2.05 19.69 37.67
C TYR A 81 -2.74 21.06 37.65
N ARG A 82 -2.12 22.05 38.28
CA ARG A 82 -2.63 23.44 38.30
C ARG A 82 -2.32 24.11 36.97
N SER A 83 -3.31 24.79 36.40
CA SER A 83 -3.12 25.58 35.17
C SER A 83 -2.09 26.68 35.39
N ALA A 84 -1.18 26.87 34.44
CA ALA A 84 -0.24 27.98 34.43
C ALA A 84 -0.88 29.20 33.72
N GLY A 85 -0.94 30.35 34.35
CA GLY A 85 -1.44 31.57 33.71
C GLY A 85 -1.86 32.64 34.72
N ALA A 86 -2.13 33.87 34.24
CA ALA A 86 -2.68 34.97 35.00
C ALA A 86 -4.16 34.67 35.30
N GLY A 87 -4.44 34.17 36.47
CA GLY A 87 -5.80 33.86 36.94
C GLY A 87 -6.04 34.25 38.38
N GLY A 88 -7.32 34.42 38.74
CA GLY A 88 -7.74 34.73 40.12
C GLY A 88 -7.58 33.51 41.05
N GLN A 89 -8.03 33.66 42.33
CA GLN A 89 -7.88 32.66 43.40
C GLN A 89 -8.32 31.23 43.02
N ASN A 90 -9.28 31.05 42.09
CA ASN A 90 -9.75 29.74 41.66
C ASN A 90 -8.71 28.96 40.81
N VAL A 91 -7.97 29.64 39.96
CA VAL A 91 -6.93 29.01 39.11
C VAL A 91 -5.74 28.53 39.94
N GLN A 92 -5.44 29.25 41.04
CA GLN A 92 -4.35 28.90 41.95
C GLN A 92 -4.71 27.77 42.94
N LYS A 93 -6.00 27.61 43.26
CA LYS A 93 -6.47 26.60 44.24
C LYS A 93 -6.84 25.27 43.60
N ASN A 94 -7.42 25.28 42.39
CA ASN A 94 -7.97 24.11 41.78
C ASN A 94 -7.05 23.57 40.67
N ALA A 95 -6.74 22.27 40.70
CA ALA A 95 -6.04 21.58 39.64
C ALA A 95 -7.07 21.18 38.57
N THR A 96 -7.15 21.94 37.49
CA THR A 96 -8.10 21.73 36.39
C THR A 96 -7.39 21.31 35.10
N ALA A 97 -6.10 21.54 34.99
CA ALA A 97 -5.31 21.12 33.84
C ALA A 97 -5.09 19.58 33.85
N VAL A 98 -5.20 18.97 32.72
CA VAL A 98 -5.07 17.54 32.52
C VAL A 98 -3.98 17.25 31.49
N ARG A 99 -3.11 16.30 31.83
CA ARG A 99 -2.13 15.70 30.92
C ARG A 99 -2.46 14.22 30.75
N LEU A 100 -2.63 13.80 29.52
CA LEU A 100 -2.78 12.40 29.16
C LEU A 100 -1.49 11.92 28.50
N THR A 101 -1.00 10.79 28.96
CA THR A 101 0.15 10.10 28.35
C THR A 101 -0.30 8.74 27.89
N HIS A 102 -0.21 8.48 26.59
CA HIS A 102 -0.44 7.16 26.04
C HIS A 102 0.81 6.31 26.25
N ILE A 103 0.74 5.29 27.10
CA ILE A 103 1.88 4.51 27.58
C ILE A 103 2.60 3.80 26.43
N PRO A 104 1.92 3.11 25.50
CA PRO A 104 2.61 2.36 24.44
C PRO A 104 3.40 3.23 23.45
N THR A 105 2.87 4.42 23.09
CA THR A 105 3.53 5.31 22.11
C THR A 105 4.34 6.42 22.75
N GLY A 106 4.16 6.67 24.06
CA GLY A 106 4.77 7.80 24.77
C GLY A 106 4.17 9.17 24.39
N LEU A 107 3.07 9.19 23.60
CA LEU A 107 2.45 10.45 23.18
C LEU A 107 1.81 11.16 24.36
N VAL A 108 2.13 12.46 24.52
CA VAL A 108 1.64 13.30 25.62
C VAL A 108 0.75 14.40 25.05
N VAL A 109 -0.43 14.57 25.64
CA VAL A 109 -1.37 15.65 25.35
C VAL A 109 -1.71 16.35 26.65
N ALA A 110 -1.58 17.67 26.68
CA ALA A 110 -1.97 18.52 27.82
C ALA A 110 -3.08 19.47 27.38
N CYS A 111 -4.10 19.63 28.23
CA CYS A 111 -5.20 20.58 28.03
C CYS A 111 -5.49 21.32 29.30
N GLN A 112 -5.57 22.68 29.19
CA GLN A 112 -5.85 23.58 30.33
C GLN A 112 -6.78 24.74 29.96
N ASP A 113 -7.45 24.63 28.78
CA ASP A 113 -8.22 25.72 28.18
C ASP A 113 -9.55 25.97 28.89
N GLU A 114 -10.14 24.90 29.45
CA GLU A 114 -11.44 24.95 30.06
C GLU A 114 -11.37 25.10 31.59
N ARG A 115 -12.45 25.61 32.17
CA ARG A 115 -12.56 25.80 33.64
C ARG A 115 -12.82 24.47 34.40
N SER A 116 -13.33 23.47 33.71
CA SER A 116 -13.67 22.17 34.27
C SER A 116 -12.60 21.11 33.92
N GLN A 117 -12.12 20.40 34.94
CA GLN A 117 -11.21 19.28 34.78
C GLN A 117 -11.79 18.20 33.82
N LEU A 118 -13.09 17.93 33.94
CA LEU A 118 -13.77 16.94 33.09
C LEU A 118 -13.74 17.37 31.62
N GLN A 119 -14.02 18.64 31.32
CA GLN A 119 -13.96 19.17 29.96
C GLN A 119 -12.55 19.12 29.39
N ASN A 120 -11.53 19.48 30.19
CA ASN A 120 -10.13 19.37 29.79
C ASN A 120 -9.75 17.91 29.49
N ARG A 121 -10.21 16.95 30.33
CA ARG A 121 -9.98 15.52 30.09
C ARG A 121 -10.62 15.04 28.78
N MET A 122 -11.87 15.39 28.54
CA MET A 122 -12.58 15.04 27.29
C MET A 122 -11.89 15.61 26.06
N ARG A 123 -11.47 16.88 26.12
CA ARG A 123 -10.77 17.55 25.05
C ARG A 123 -9.39 16.95 24.81
N ALA A 124 -8.63 16.69 25.88
CA ALA A 124 -7.35 16.01 25.78
C ALA A 124 -7.47 14.61 25.17
N MET A 125 -8.52 13.85 25.51
CA MET A 125 -8.81 12.54 24.93
C MET A 125 -9.13 12.65 23.43
N SER A 126 -9.94 13.63 23.03
CA SER A 126 -10.25 13.86 21.61
C SER A 126 -8.98 14.20 20.80
N ILE A 127 -8.10 15.04 21.36
CA ILE A 127 -6.83 15.39 20.73
C ILE A 127 -5.91 14.17 20.67
N LEU A 128 -5.85 13.35 21.73
CA LEU A 128 -5.04 12.14 21.78
C LEU A 128 -5.48 11.15 20.68
N ARG A 129 -6.79 10.91 20.56
CA ARG A 129 -7.36 10.05 19.50
C ARG A 129 -7.01 10.56 18.11
N ALA A 130 -7.16 11.85 17.86
CA ALA A 130 -6.83 12.46 16.57
C ALA A 130 -5.35 12.26 16.20
N ARG A 131 -4.44 12.48 17.16
CA ARG A 131 -3.00 12.30 16.93
C ARG A 131 -2.60 10.84 16.72
N LEU A 132 -3.19 9.91 17.46
CA LEU A 132 -2.94 8.49 17.26
C LEU A 132 -3.46 8.02 15.90
N TYR A 133 -4.64 8.49 15.49
CA TYR A 133 -5.20 8.24 14.16
C TYR A 133 -4.27 8.76 13.05
N GLU A 134 -3.76 9.98 13.19
CA GLU A 134 -2.82 10.57 12.24
C GLU A 134 -1.53 9.73 12.14
N MET A 135 -0.97 9.31 13.28
CA MET A 135 0.23 8.48 13.33
C MET A 135 0.02 7.12 12.65
N GLU A 136 -1.09 6.44 12.93
CA GLU A 136 -1.35 5.12 12.35
C GLU A 136 -1.69 5.20 10.85
N THR A 137 -2.42 6.25 10.46
CA THR A 137 -2.70 6.54 9.04
C THR A 137 -1.41 6.82 8.27
N GLU A 138 -0.51 7.61 8.84
CA GLU A 138 0.77 7.93 8.22
C GLU A 138 1.67 6.68 8.11
N LYS A 139 1.71 5.85 9.16
CA LYS A 139 2.43 4.57 9.14
C LYS A 139 1.91 3.65 8.04
N SER A 140 0.59 3.46 7.96
CA SER A 140 -0.06 2.67 6.91
C SER A 140 0.22 3.23 5.50
N ARG A 141 0.25 4.57 5.36
CA ARG A 141 0.61 5.22 4.10
C ARG A 141 2.06 4.92 3.70
N LEU A 142 3.01 5.03 4.62
CA LEU A 142 4.43 4.74 4.38
C LEU A 142 4.66 3.27 4.01
N GLU A 143 4.02 2.34 4.70
CA GLU A 143 4.09 0.92 4.39
C GLU A 143 3.56 0.60 2.98
N ARG A 144 2.46 1.24 2.57
CA ARG A 144 1.93 1.11 1.20
C ARG A 144 2.87 1.70 0.14
N GLU A 145 3.44 2.87 0.42
CA GLU A 145 4.40 3.50 -0.49
C GLU A 145 5.67 2.65 -0.64
N GLU A 146 6.18 2.10 0.44
CA GLU A 146 7.33 1.20 0.43
C GLU A 146 7.01 -0.09 -0.35
N SER A 147 5.87 -0.72 -0.09
CA SER A 147 5.41 -1.90 -0.82
C SER A 147 5.27 -1.61 -2.32
N ARG A 148 4.63 -0.49 -2.69
CA ARG A 148 4.55 -0.07 -4.10
C ARG A 148 5.93 0.15 -4.71
N ARG A 149 6.82 0.82 -4.00
CA ARG A 149 8.19 1.11 -4.47
C ARG A 149 8.99 -0.16 -4.70
N THR A 150 8.89 -1.12 -3.80
CA THR A 150 9.55 -2.42 -3.92
C THR A 150 9.04 -3.20 -5.14
N GLN A 151 7.73 -3.20 -5.39
CA GLN A 151 7.13 -3.89 -6.53
C GLN A 151 7.50 -3.24 -7.89
N VAL A 152 7.55 -1.91 -7.94
CA VAL A 152 7.83 -1.16 -9.18
C VAL A 152 9.32 -1.12 -9.49
N GLY A 153 10.19 -1.18 -8.46
CA GLY A 153 11.64 -1.06 -8.61
C GLY A 153 12.05 0.27 -9.27
N SER A 154 13.05 0.22 -10.12
CA SER A 154 13.47 1.37 -10.95
C SER A 154 12.61 1.54 -12.22
N GLY A 155 11.81 0.52 -12.59
CA GLY A 155 11.07 0.47 -13.85
C GLY A 155 11.95 0.24 -15.08
N GLU A 156 13.23 -0.10 -14.88
CA GLU A 156 14.15 -0.35 -15.97
C GLU A 156 13.83 -1.63 -16.75
N ARG A 157 14.21 -1.65 -18.02
CA ARG A 157 13.99 -2.79 -18.92
C ARG A 157 14.70 -4.08 -18.48
N SER A 158 15.72 -3.96 -17.64
CA SER A 158 16.48 -5.07 -17.04
C SER A 158 15.67 -5.84 -16.01
N GLU A 159 14.83 -5.14 -15.24
CA GLU A 159 14.00 -5.69 -14.15
C GLU A 159 12.71 -6.39 -14.63
N LYS A 160 12.59 -6.58 -15.94
CA LYS A 160 11.40 -7.18 -16.53
C LYS A 160 11.03 -8.54 -15.93
N ILE A 161 9.79 -8.67 -15.49
CA ILE A 161 9.19 -9.97 -15.12
C ILE A 161 8.63 -10.68 -16.36
N ARG A 162 8.03 -9.92 -17.29
CA ARG A 162 7.40 -10.47 -18.50
C ARG A 162 7.69 -9.62 -19.74
N THR A 163 7.78 -10.27 -20.90
CA THR A 163 7.99 -9.59 -22.20
C THR A 163 6.86 -9.92 -23.15
N TYR A 164 6.27 -8.90 -23.73
CA TYR A 164 5.24 -8.96 -24.77
C TYR A 164 5.87 -8.56 -26.12
N ASN A 165 6.09 -9.54 -26.98
CA ASN A 165 6.69 -9.33 -28.32
C ASN A 165 5.60 -9.39 -29.39
N TYR A 166 5.12 -8.24 -29.81
CA TYR A 166 4.05 -8.11 -30.80
C TYR A 166 4.43 -8.66 -32.18
N PRO A 167 5.64 -8.36 -32.76
CA PRO A 167 6.06 -8.92 -34.03
C PRO A 167 6.09 -10.44 -34.09
N GLN A 168 6.41 -11.10 -32.96
CA GLN A 168 6.45 -12.57 -32.86
C GLN A 168 5.18 -13.16 -32.28
N SER A 169 4.17 -12.35 -31.94
CA SER A 169 2.97 -12.78 -31.22
C SER A 169 3.27 -13.60 -29.96
N ARG A 170 4.38 -13.30 -29.26
CA ARG A 170 4.90 -14.09 -28.15
C ARG A 170 4.84 -13.32 -26.84
N VAL A 171 4.42 -14.00 -25.77
CA VAL A 171 4.56 -13.55 -24.37
C VAL A 171 5.49 -14.52 -23.66
N THR A 172 6.48 -13.99 -22.93
CA THR A 172 7.44 -14.77 -22.13
C THR A 172 7.47 -14.25 -20.72
N ASP A 173 7.20 -15.11 -19.75
CA ASP A 173 7.46 -14.82 -18.33
C ASP A 173 8.88 -15.30 -17.97
N HIS A 174 9.72 -14.36 -17.51
CA HIS A 174 11.13 -14.63 -17.25
C HIS A 174 11.37 -15.29 -15.90
N ARG A 175 10.39 -15.27 -15.01
CA ARG A 175 10.50 -15.92 -13.70
C ARG A 175 10.43 -17.44 -13.80
N ILE A 176 9.54 -17.94 -14.67
CA ILE A 176 9.31 -19.37 -14.89
C ILE A 176 9.86 -19.87 -16.24
N ASN A 177 10.39 -18.97 -17.08
CA ASN A 177 10.89 -19.23 -18.44
C ASN A 177 9.84 -19.87 -19.38
N VAL A 178 8.55 -19.60 -19.14
CA VAL A 178 7.44 -20.09 -19.97
C VAL A 178 7.11 -19.07 -21.05
N SER A 179 6.78 -19.55 -22.23
CA SER A 179 6.40 -18.70 -23.38
C SER A 179 5.13 -19.23 -24.05
N THR A 180 4.25 -18.31 -24.45
CA THR A 180 3.13 -18.60 -25.35
C THR A 180 3.24 -17.79 -26.63
N TYR A 181 2.84 -18.38 -27.76
CA TYR A 181 2.81 -17.73 -29.08
C TYR A 181 1.40 -17.23 -29.44
N ASN A 182 0.55 -17.05 -28.46
CA ASN A 182 -0.78 -16.50 -28.62
C ASN A 182 -0.94 -15.22 -27.76
N LEU A 183 -0.30 -14.15 -28.23
CA LEU A 183 -0.38 -12.83 -27.55
C LEU A 183 -1.82 -12.32 -27.43
N ALA A 184 -2.65 -12.52 -28.47
CA ALA A 184 -4.04 -12.05 -28.45
C ALA A 184 -4.85 -12.78 -27.37
N GLY A 185 -4.74 -14.11 -27.28
CA GLY A 185 -5.38 -14.90 -26.23
C GLY A 185 -4.88 -14.54 -24.84
N PHE A 186 -3.59 -14.22 -24.69
CA PHE A 186 -3.04 -13.74 -23.42
C PHE A 186 -3.62 -12.38 -23.02
N MET A 187 -3.71 -11.43 -23.95
CA MET A 187 -4.26 -10.09 -23.68
C MET A 187 -5.76 -10.08 -23.38
N THR A 188 -6.51 -11.09 -23.83
CA THR A 188 -7.92 -11.28 -23.45
C THR A 188 -8.11 -12.00 -22.12
N GLY A 189 -7.02 -12.43 -21.49
CA GLY A 189 -7.03 -13.11 -20.18
C GLY A 189 -7.17 -14.63 -20.25
N SER A 190 -7.48 -15.23 -21.42
CA SER A 190 -7.76 -16.67 -21.54
C SER A 190 -6.56 -17.58 -21.23
N LEU A 191 -5.32 -17.05 -21.31
CA LEU A 191 -4.08 -17.77 -21.03
C LEU A 191 -3.33 -17.22 -19.81
N LEU A 192 -3.88 -16.20 -19.16
CA LEU A 192 -3.24 -15.58 -18.00
C LEU A 192 -3.24 -16.52 -16.80
N ASP A 193 -4.32 -17.25 -16.61
CA ASP A 193 -4.48 -18.19 -15.50
C ASP A 193 -3.42 -19.30 -15.52
N ASP A 194 -3.06 -19.83 -16.69
CA ASP A 194 -2.02 -20.85 -16.82
C ASP A 194 -0.67 -20.36 -16.27
N PHE A 195 -0.30 -19.11 -16.56
CA PHE A 195 0.93 -18.49 -16.04
C PHE A 195 0.86 -18.24 -14.53
N ILE A 196 -0.30 -17.81 -14.03
CA ILE A 196 -0.52 -17.58 -12.61
C ILE A 196 -0.43 -18.89 -11.84
N ASP A 197 -1.02 -19.95 -12.33
CA ASP A 197 -1.01 -21.28 -11.68
C ASP A 197 0.41 -21.86 -11.62
N GLU A 198 1.21 -21.70 -12.67
CA GLU A 198 2.62 -22.09 -12.67
C GLU A 198 3.46 -21.29 -11.67
N LEU A 199 3.24 -19.96 -11.61
CA LEU A 199 3.88 -19.08 -10.63
C LEU A 199 3.47 -19.42 -9.20
N ALA A 200 2.20 -19.73 -8.97
CA ALA A 200 1.69 -20.12 -7.66
C ALA A 200 2.31 -21.45 -7.18
N THR A 201 2.38 -22.44 -8.07
CA THR A 201 3.01 -23.74 -7.78
C THR A 201 4.49 -23.58 -7.41
N ARG A 202 5.18 -22.72 -8.13
CA ARG A 202 6.59 -22.40 -7.82
C ARG A 202 6.76 -21.69 -6.48
N ASP A 203 5.95 -20.65 -6.21
CA ASP A 203 5.95 -19.91 -4.92
C ASP A 203 5.68 -20.87 -3.74
N GLU A 204 4.76 -21.83 -3.93
CA GLU A 204 4.43 -22.83 -2.92
C GLU A 204 5.58 -23.82 -2.68
N SER A 205 6.24 -24.28 -3.75
CA SER A 205 7.40 -25.14 -3.64
C SER A 205 8.61 -24.47 -2.99
N GLU A 206 8.88 -23.19 -3.31
CA GLU A 206 9.94 -22.40 -2.71
C GLU A 206 9.68 -22.16 -1.21
N ARG A 207 8.44 -21.93 -0.81
CA ARG A 207 8.07 -21.81 0.61
C ARG A 207 8.23 -23.12 1.36
N LEU A 208 7.79 -24.24 0.78
CA LEU A 208 7.94 -25.54 1.42
C LEU A 208 9.42 -25.94 1.61
N SER A 209 10.28 -25.60 0.64
CA SER A 209 11.72 -25.86 0.78
C SER A 209 12.37 -25.01 1.87
N ALA A 210 11.96 -23.73 2.01
CA ALA A 210 12.46 -22.86 3.08
C ALA A 210 12.05 -23.34 4.48
N PHE A 211 10.83 -23.87 4.65
CA PHE A 211 10.41 -24.47 5.94
C PHE A 211 11.17 -25.76 6.30
N GLY A 212 11.67 -26.50 5.31
CA GLY A 212 12.43 -27.73 5.56
C GLY A 212 13.88 -27.49 5.99
N GLU A 213 14.44 -26.32 5.69
CA GLU A 213 15.80 -25.94 6.09
C GLU A 213 15.88 -25.42 7.54
N ASP A 214 14.78 -24.83 8.07
CA ASP A 214 14.72 -24.32 9.45
C ASP A 214 14.56 -25.45 10.50
N ASP A 215 14.16 -26.66 10.10
CA ASP A 215 13.99 -27.81 11.00
C ASP A 215 15.29 -28.65 11.14
N GLU A 216 16.40 -28.32 10.44
CA GLU A 216 17.68 -29.05 10.51
C GLU A 216 18.80 -28.30 11.28
N GLU A 217 18.54 -27.12 11.86
CA GLU A 217 19.46 -26.43 12.80
C GLU A 217 18.97 -26.55 14.25
#